data_13e95c8b3a186a6f09fd1d644496e5ed
#
_entry.id   13e95c8b3a186a6f09fd1d644496e5ed
#
_cell.length_a   1.000
_cell.length_b   1.000
_cell.length_c   1.000
_cell.angle_alpha   90.00
_cell.angle_beta   90.00
_cell.angle_gamma   90.00
#
_symmetry.space_group_name_H-M   'P 1'
#
loop_
_entity.id
_entity.type
_entity.pdbx_description
1 polymer ?
#
loop_
_entity_poly.entity_id
_entity_poly.type
_entity_poly.pdbx_seq_one_letter_code
_entity_poly.pdbx_strand_id
1 'polypeptide(L)'
;MKVESLKTAPDRAGRYWVTFDDGSKMGLYRQTVEDFALYSGKELDEQEAEALRTAAGQMSAKMRAVRIVSAASVSRRDLEARLVRKGEDPQQAKEAVAWMEDLHLVDDRATAEQVVSSCISKGYGLARTKQALYEKRIPKEYWDEALADYPDQTEKITAFLKSRLDADSDEKQVRRAVDALIRRGHSYGTIRRALDALSFDTEDFQEEF
;
A
#
# COMPACT_ATOMS: atom_id res chain seq x y z
N MET A 1 -32.33 23.97 -2.69
CA MET A 1 -31.94 23.04 -1.60
C MET A 1 -31.73 23.88 -0.35
N LYS A 2 -32.39 23.51 0.76
CA LYS A 2 -32.32 24.27 2.02
C LYS A 2 -31.72 23.41 3.13
N VAL A 3 -30.84 23.99 3.92
CA VAL A 3 -30.28 23.33 5.10
C VAL A 3 -31.35 23.29 6.20
N GLU A 4 -31.85 22.10 6.51
CA GLU A 4 -32.83 21.91 7.60
C GLU A 4 -32.15 21.91 8.96
N SER A 5 -31.04 21.17 9.07
CA SER A 5 -30.27 21.10 10.32
C SER A 5 -28.79 20.85 10.07
N LEU A 6 -27.96 21.39 10.95
CA LEU A 6 -26.52 21.15 11.02
C LEU A 6 -26.16 20.70 12.44
N LYS A 7 -25.56 19.52 12.59
CA LYS A 7 -25.07 19.07 13.89
C LYS A 7 -23.92 19.95 14.38
N THR A 8 -23.98 20.33 15.64
CA THR A 8 -22.98 21.23 16.28
C THR A 8 -21.67 20.54 16.63
N ALA A 9 -21.64 19.20 16.67
CA ALA A 9 -20.44 18.41 16.96
C ALA A 9 -20.13 17.41 15.84
N PRO A 10 -18.86 17.21 15.51
CA PRO A 10 -18.46 16.25 14.48
C PRO A 10 -18.63 14.79 14.97
N ASP A 11 -18.74 13.88 14.01
CA ASP A 11 -18.64 12.45 14.26
C ASP A 11 -17.17 12.02 14.54
N ARG A 12 -16.96 10.71 14.81
CA ARG A 12 -15.61 10.16 15.06
C ARG A 12 -14.63 10.34 13.88
N ALA A 13 -15.15 10.61 12.69
CA ALA A 13 -14.34 10.87 11.50
C ALA A 13 -14.09 12.38 11.26
N GLY A 14 -14.56 13.25 12.16
CA GLY A 14 -14.42 14.70 12.06
C GLY A 14 -15.42 15.36 11.12
N ARG A 15 -16.57 14.69 10.82
CA ARG A 15 -17.57 15.21 9.88
C ARG A 15 -18.78 15.76 10.65
N TYR A 16 -19.25 16.93 10.22
CA TYR A 16 -20.50 17.53 10.64
C TYR A 16 -21.63 17.06 9.72
N TRP A 17 -22.69 16.56 10.28
CA TRP A 17 -23.83 16.06 9.51
C TRP A 17 -24.83 17.18 9.23
N VAL A 18 -25.06 17.42 7.96
CA VAL A 18 -26.05 18.37 7.44
C VAL A 18 -27.24 17.58 6.90
N THR A 19 -28.46 17.97 7.28
CA THR A 19 -29.71 17.44 6.72
C THR A 19 -30.34 18.54 5.88
N PHE A 20 -30.81 18.19 4.69
CA PHE A 20 -31.47 19.10 3.77
C PHE A 20 -32.98 18.88 3.75
N ASP A 21 -33.72 19.84 3.19
CA ASP A 21 -35.18 19.87 3.08
C ASP A 21 -35.79 18.73 2.25
N ASP A 22 -35.01 18.09 1.38
CA ASP A 22 -35.37 16.87 0.66
C ASP A 22 -35.14 15.58 1.47
N GLY A 23 -34.71 15.69 2.72
CA GLY A 23 -34.36 14.57 3.60
C GLY A 23 -32.96 13.98 3.38
N SER A 24 -32.22 14.46 2.37
CA SER A 24 -30.86 14.02 2.12
C SER A 24 -29.91 14.44 3.27
N LYS A 25 -28.83 13.66 3.47
CA LYS A 25 -27.83 13.93 4.51
C LYS A 25 -26.44 13.91 3.94
N MET A 26 -25.62 14.87 4.34
CA MET A 26 -24.25 14.99 3.92
C MET A 26 -23.32 15.14 5.13
N GLY A 27 -22.27 14.35 5.19
CA GLY A 27 -21.22 14.48 6.21
C GLY A 27 -20.09 15.36 5.69
N LEU A 28 -19.98 16.58 6.18
CA LEU A 28 -19.04 17.61 5.72
C LEU A 28 -17.93 17.82 6.74
N TYR A 29 -16.72 18.07 6.27
CA TYR A 29 -15.63 18.50 7.12
C TYR A 29 -15.78 19.99 7.46
N ARG A 30 -15.20 20.41 8.58
CA ARG A 30 -15.30 21.76 9.11
C ARG A 30 -15.00 22.84 8.06
N GLN A 31 -13.90 22.65 7.32
CA GLN A 31 -13.51 23.59 6.26
C GLN A 31 -14.65 23.81 5.24
N THR A 32 -15.27 22.72 4.76
CA THR A 32 -16.39 22.81 3.81
C THR A 32 -17.62 23.54 4.41
N VAL A 33 -17.91 23.30 5.70
CA VAL A 33 -19.00 24.00 6.39
C VAL A 33 -18.73 25.50 6.47
N GLU A 34 -17.49 25.89 6.76
CA GLU A 34 -17.03 27.27 6.87
C GLU A 34 -16.97 27.95 5.48
N ASP A 35 -16.38 27.30 4.48
CA ASP A 35 -16.25 27.84 3.11
C ASP A 35 -17.59 28.16 2.47
N PHE A 36 -18.59 27.31 2.73
CA PHE A 36 -19.96 27.53 2.24
C PHE A 36 -20.84 28.29 3.25
N ALA A 37 -20.29 28.74 4.36
CA ALA A 37 -21.03 29.43 5.43
C ALA A 37 -22.36 28.74 5.75
N LEU A 38 -22.34 27.42 5.99
CA LEU A 38 -23.55 26.63 6.21
C LEU A 38 -24.12 26.85 7.62
N TYR A 39 -25.42 27.09 7.70
CA TYR A 39 -26.18 27.18 8.95
C TYR A 39 -27.60 26.68 8.72
N SER A 40 -28.31 26.34 9.78
CA SER A 40 -29.71 25.89 9.70
C SER A 40 -30.60 27.01 9.15
N GLY A 41 -31.30 26.75 8.08
CA GLY A 41 -32.14 27.69 7.35
C GLY A 41 -31.50 28.30 6.09
N LYS A 42 -30.18 28.09 5.86
CA LYS A 42 -29.54 28.56 4.63
C LYS A 42 -30.17 27.90 3.39
N GLU A 43 -30.51 28.71 2.41
CA GLU A 43 -30.93 28.26 1.09
C GLU A 43 -29.74 28.30 0.13
N LEU A 44 -29.59 27.25 -0.65
CA LEU A 44 -28.58 27.09 -1.68
C LEU A 44 -29.32 27.02 -3.02
N ASP A 45 -28.85 27.79 -3.99
CA ASP A 45 -29.31 27.62 -5.36
C ASP A 45 -28.72 26.34 -5.98
N GLU A 46 -29.04 26.00 -7.21
CA GLU A 46 -28.62 24.78 -7.86
C GLU A 46 -27.10 24.76 -8.10
N GLN A 47 -26.52 25.89 -8.42
CA GLN A 47 -25.09 26.05 -8.66
C GLN A 47 -24.29 25.91 -7.34
N GLU A 48 -24.75 26.57 -6.28
CA GLU A 48 -24.15 26.43 -4.94
C GLU A 48 -24.27 25.00 -4.40
N ALA A 49 -25.40 24.34 -4.63
CA ALA A 49 -25.62 22.96 -4.21
C ALA A 49 -24.66 21.99 -4.93
N GLU A 50 -24.43 22.16 -6.23
CA GLU A 50 -23.49 21.34 -6.98
C GLU A 50 -22.03 21.61 -6.58
N ALA A 51 -21.67 22.88 -6.37
CA ALA A 51 -20.37 23.26 -5.86
C ALA A 51 -20.12 22.65 -4.47
N LEU A 52 -21.12 22.64 -3.59
CA LEU A 52 -21.04 22.02 -2.28
C LEU A 52 -20.80 20.51 -2.38
N ARG A 53 -21.54 19.79 -3.27
CA ARG A 53 -21.33 18.34 -3.48
C ARG A 53 -19.91 18.05 -3.95
N THR A 54 -19.41 18.83 -4.91
CA THR A 54 -18.05 18.70 -5.44
C THR A 54 -17.01 18.93 -4.34
N ALA A 55 -17.11 20.03 -3.60
CA ALA A 55 -16.19 20.35 -2.50
C ALA A 55 -16.23 19.30 -1.38
N ALA A 56 -17.42 18.81 -1.05
CA ALA A 56 -17.59 17.74 -0.07
C ALA A 56 -16.87 16.45 -0.49
N GLY A 57 -17.00 16.04 -1.73
CA GLY A 57 -16.33 14.87 -2.29
C GLY A 57 -14.82 15.04 -2.32
N GLN A 58 -14.31 16.17 -2.81
CA GLN A 58 -12.88 16.48 -2.80
C GLN A 58 -12.29 16.42 -1.39
N MET A 59 -12.95 17.04 -0.41
CA MET A 59 -12.50 17.00 0.98
C MET A 59 -12.57 15.59 1.56
N SER A 60 -13.60 14.80 1.23
CA SER A 60 -13.71 13.39 1.64
C SER A 60 -12.53 12.58 1.14
N ALA A 61 -12.20 12.68 -0.15
CA ALA A 61 -11.06 11.99 -0.77
C ALA A 61 -9.73 12.40 -0.12
N LYS A 62 -9.48 13.70 0.08
CA LYS A 62 -8.28 14.21 0.77
C LYS A 62 -8.15 13.67 2.19
N MET A 63 -9.19 13.76 3.00
CA MET A 63 -9.15 13.29 4.39
C MET A 63 -9.03 11.77 4.51
N ARG A 64 -9.54 11.03 3.51
CA ARG A 64 -9.35 9.58 3.43
C ARG A 64 -7.94 9.23 3.01
N ALA A 65 -7.36 9.97 2.07
CA ALA A 65 -5.97 9.82 1.65
C ALA A 65 -5.01 10.03 2.84
N VAL A 66 -5.19 11.12 3.61
CA VAL A 66 -4.42 11.38 4.84
C VAL A 66 -4.44 10.16 5.77
N ARG A 67 -5.63 9.60 6.04
CA ARG A 67 -5.75 8.43 6.93
C ARG A 67 -5.04 7.18 6.40
N ILE A 68 -5.07 6.96 5.08
CA ILE A 68 -4.40 5.81 4.46
C ILE A 68 -2.88 5.97 4.57
N VAL A 69 -2.37 7.15 4.21
CA VAL A 69 -0.92 7.44 4.21
C VAL A 69 -0.35 7.46 5.63
N SER A 70 -1.10 7.99 6.61
CA SER A 70 -0.69 7.96 8.02
C SER A 70 -0.57 6.55 8.61
N ALA A 71 -1.27 5.57 8.04
CA ALA A 71 -1.25 4.19 8.54
C ALA A 71 -0.15 3.33 7.90
N ALA A 72 0.24 3.62 6.66
CA ALA A 72 1.26 2.85 5.94
C ALA A 72 1.76 3.60 4.71
N SER A 73 3.02 3.36 4.34
CA SER A 73 3.57 3.79 3.05
C SER A 73 2.82 3.09 1.91
N VAL A 74 2.40 3.89 0.93
CA VAL A 74 1.63 3.44 -0.23
C VAL A 74 2.14 4.14 -1.49
N SER A 75 2.09 3.45 -2.64
CA SER A 75 2.35 4.10 -3.92
C SER A 75 1.15 4.94 -4.38
N ARG A 76 1.38 5.88 -5.30
CA ARG A 76 0.33 6.68 -5.94
C ARG A 76 -0.81 5.81 -6.47
N ARG A 77 -0.47 4.78 -7.26
CA ARG A 77 -1.43 3.85 -7.85
C ARG A 77 -2.19 3.02 -6.82
N ASP A 78 -1.53 2.64 -5.73
CA ASP A 78 -2.19 1.89 -4.66
C ASP A 78 -3.12 2.82 -3.84
N LEU A 79 -2.71 4.07 -3.58
CA LEU A 79 -3.55 5.06 -2.90
C LEU A 79 -4.81 5.36 -3.71
N GLU A 80 -4.67 5.68 -5.01
CA GLU A 80 -5.81 5.94 -5.91
C GLU A 80 -6.79 4.75 -5.91
N ALA A 81 -6.27 3.54 -6.13
CA ALA A 81 -7.11 2.34 -6.15
C ALA A 81 -7.82 2.08 -4.81
N ARG A 82 -7.19 2.41 -3.68
CA ARG A 82 -7.83 2.30 -2.35
C ARG A 82 -8.91 3.33 -2.14
N LEU A 83 -8.71 4.57 -2.60
CA LEU A 83 -9.71 5.63 -2.54
C LEU A 83 -10.95 5.25 -3.33
N VAL A 84 -10.80 4.86 -4.59
CA VAL A 84 -11.90 4.42 -5.47
C VAL A 84 -12.63 3.20 -4.87
N ARG A 85 -11.89 2.19 -4.40
CA ARG A 85 -12.50 1.01 -3.75
C ARG A 85 -13.31 1.36 -2.48
N LYS A 86 -12.97 2.47 -1.82
CA LYS A 86 -13.70 2.97 -0.65
C LYS A 86 -14.86 3.90 -1.03
N GLY A 87 -15.16 4.04 -2.32
CA GLY A 87 -16.30 4.77 -2.84
C GLY A 87 -16.04 6.25 -3.14
N GLU A 88 -14.78 6.70 -3.18
CA GLU A 88 -14.47 8.03 -3.67
C GLU A 88 -14.60 8.08 -5.21
N ASP A 89 -15.01 9.21 -5.74
CA ASP A 89 -15.05 9.45 -7.18
C ASP A 89 -13.64 9.33 -7.78
N PRO A 90 -13.46 8.68 -8.96
CA PRO A 90 -12.14 8.48 -9.54
C PRO A 90 -11.35 9.78 -9.82
N GLN A 91 -12.03 10.85 -10.24
CA GLN A 91 -11.38 12.13 -10.48
C GLN A 91 -10.93 12.79 -9.17
N GLN A 92 -11.80 12.77 -8.16
CA GLN A 92 -11.47 13.28 -6.82
C GLN A 92 -10.38 12.44 -6.14
N ALA A 93 -10.34 11.13 -6.38
CA ALA A 93 -9.26 10.27 -5.92
C ALA A 93 -7.91 10.66 -6.53
N LYS A 94 -7.86 10.92 -7.85
CA LYS A 94 -6.66 11.43 -8.54
C LYS A 94 -6.18 12.76 -7.98
N GLU A 95 -7.09 13.71 -7.80
CA GLU A 95 -6.78 15.03 -7.23
C GLU A 95 -6.24 14.92 -5.80
N ALA A 96 -6.83 14.02 -4.99
CA ALA A 96 -6.33 13.77 -3.64
C ALA A 96 -4.94 13.13 -3.63
N VAL A 97 -4.62 12.24 -4.59
CA VAL A 97 -3.28 11.67 -4.75
C VAL A 97 -2.28 12.73 -5.16
N ALA A 98 -2.59 13.58 -6.17
CA ALA A 98 -1.72 14.67 -6.59
C ALA A 98 -1.43 15.64 -5.43
N TRP A 99 -2.46 15.99 -4.66
CA TRP A 99 -2.28 16.81 -3.46
C TRP A 99 -1.36 16.16 -2.42
N MET A 100 -1.41 14.83 -2.24
CA MET A 100 -0.48 14.12 -1.35
C MET A 100 0.95 14.12 -1.86
N GLU A 101 1.15 14.07 -3.18
CA GLU A 101 2.48 14.21 -3.80
C GLU A 101 3.05 15.62 -3.59
N ASP A 102 2.25 16.66 -3.83
CA ASP A 102 2.66 18.05 -3.61
C ASP A 102 3.10 18.31 -2.16
N LEU A 103 2.49 17.60 -1.21
CA LEU A 103 2.89 17.62 0.21
C LEU A 103 4.06 16.69 0.54
N HIS A 104 4.63 15.99 -0.43
CA HIS A 104 5.68 14.98 -0.24
C HIS A 104 5.30 13.85 0.75
N LEU A 105 4.01 13.56 0.89
CA LEU A 105 3.50 12.48 1.74
C LEU A 105 3.34 11.15 0.99
N VAL A 106 3.38 11.20 -0.33
CA VAL A 106 3.41 10.02 -1.22
C VAL A 106 4.56 10.20 -2.19
N ASP A 107 5.47 9.23 -2.19
CA ASP A 107 6.64 9.16 -3.04
C ASP A 107 6.87 7.70 -3.44
N ASP A 108 6.73 7.41 -4.73
CA ASP A 108 6.86 6.04 -5.24
C ASP A 108 8.30 5.53 -5.17
N ARG A 109 9.31 6.41 -5.32
CA ARG A 109 10.72 6.08 -5.19
C ARG A 109 11.06 5.69 -3.74
N ALA A 110 10.75 6.56 -2.79
CA ALA A 110 10.96 6.27 -1.37
C ALA A 110 10.18 5.03 -0.91
N THR A 111 8.96 4.83 -1.44
CA THR A 111 8.16 3.63 -1.17
C THR A 111 8.82 2.37 -1.74
N ALA A 112 9.42 2.43 -2.95
CA ALA A 112 10.17 1.31 -3.54
C ALA A 112 11.36 0.92 -2.66
N GLU A 113 12.18 1.87 -2.27
CA GLU A 113 13.33 1.68 -1.38
C GLU A 113 12.93 1.04 -0.04
N GLN A 114 11.84 1.51 0.57
CA GLN A 114 11.31 0.96 1.81
C GLN A 114 10.84 -0.49 1.66
N VAL A 115 10.15 -0.82 0.55
CA VAL A 115 9.70 -2.18 0.25
C VAL A 115 10.90 -3.11 0.09
N VAL A 116 11.92 -2.70 -0.67
CA VAL A 116 13.15 -3.47 -0.89
C VAL A 116 13.88 -3.69 0.43
N SER A 117 14.11 -2.64 1.22
CA SER A 117 14.75 -2.73 2.54
C SER A 117 14.00 -3.69 3.47
N SER A 118 12.67 -3.61 3.51
CA SER A 118 11.84 -4.54 4.30
C SER A 118 11.99 -5.99 3.82
N CYS A 119 12.06 -6.24 2.50
CA CYS A 119 12.25 -7.57 1.94
C CYS A 119 13.65 -8.12 2.27
N ILE A 120 14.69 -7.30 2.16
CA ILE A 120 16.06 -7.65 2.54
C ILE A 120 16.12 -8.04 4.04
N SER A 121 15.51 -7.23 4.90
CA SER A 121 15.48 -7.51 6.35
C SER A 121 14.79 -8.83 6.69
N LYS A 122 13.73 -9.18 5.94
CA LYS A 122 13.00 -10.47 6.09
C LYS A 122 13.72 -11.66 5.46
N GLY A 123 14.86 -11.45 4.80
CA GLY A 123 15.58 -12.49 4.10
C GLY A 123 14.84 -13.05 2.90
N TYR A 124 14.10 -12.19 2.17
CA TYR A 124 13.48 -12.56 0.90
C TYR A 124 14.51 -12.48 -0.22
N GLY A 125 14.35 -13.32 -1.25
CA GLY A 125 15.11 -13.25 -2.47
C GLY A 125 14.56 -12.23 -3.45
N LEU A 126 15.32 -11.98 -4.53
CA LEU A 126 15.01 -10.97 -5.53
C LEU A 126 13.63 -11.15 -6.18
N ALA A 127 13.24 -12.41 -6.49
CA ALA A 127 11.96 -12.69 -7.12
C ALA A 127 10.77 -12.30 -6.22
N ARG A 128 10.82 -12.62 -4.93
CA ARG A 128 9.78 -12.23 -3.97
C ARG A 128 9.76 -10.73 -3.72
N THR A 129 10.93 -10.07 -3.76
CA THR A 129 11.03 -8.61 -3.65
C THR A 129 10.39 -7.91 -4.84
N LYS A 130 10.66 -8.38 -6.08
CA LYS A 130 9.98 -7.88 -7.29
C LYS A 130 8.47 -8.09 -7.21
N GLN A 131 8.02 -9.23 -6.69
CA GLN A 131 6.61 -9.49 -6.47
C GLN A 131 6.00 -8.52 -5.45
N ALA A 132 6.72 -8.19 -4.37
CA ALA A 132 6.26 -7.22 -3.37
C ALA A 132 6.13 -5.80 -3.96
N LEU A 133 7.06 -5.37 -4.82
CA LEU A 133 6.98 -4.11 -5.56
C LEU A 133 5.73 -4.08 -6.47
N TYR A 134 5.46 -5.18 -7.17
CA TYR A 134 4.28 -5.33 -8.01
C TYR A 134 2.97 -5.28 -7.20
N GLU A 135 2.89 -6.02 -6.10
CA GLU A 135 1.74 -6.04 -5.18
C GLU A 135 1.43 -4.66 -4.59
N LYS A 136 2.47 -3.85 -4.37
CA LYS A 136 2.37 -2.45 -3.95
C LYS A 136 2.10 -1.48 -5.10
N ARG A 137 1.93 -1.98 -6.32
CA ARG A 137 1.65 -1.19 -7.54
C ARG A 137 2.69 -0.10 -7.82
N ILE A 138 3.92 -0.32 -7.40
CA ILE A 138 5.02 0.62 -7.65
C ILE A 138 5.35 0.59 -9.14
N PRO A 139 5.47 1.75 -9.82
CA PRO A 139 5.86 1.82 -11.22
C PRO A 139 7.23 1.18 -11.46
N LYS A 140 7.36 0.46 -12.59
CA LYS A 140 8.60 -0.30 -12.90
C LYS A 140 9.83 0.60 -13.06
N GLU A 141 9.65 1.85 -13.41
CA GLU A 141 10.71 2.84 -13.57
C GLU A 141 11.55 3.06 -12.30
N TYR A 142 10.98 2.79 -11.12
CA TYR A 142 11.69 2.89 -9.83
C TYR A 142 12.33 1.59 -9.37
N TRP A 143 12.09 0.46 -10.09
CA TRP A 143 12.55 -0.85 -9.62
C TRP A 143 14.03 -1.04 -9.76
N ASP A 144 14.60 -0.63 -10.89
CA ASP A 144 16.03 -0.87 -11.19
C ASP A 144 16.92 -0.13 -10.20
N GLU A 145 16.55 1.12 -9.88
CA GLU A 145 17.26 1.91 -8.89
C GLU A 145 17.12 1.31 -7.48
N ALA A 146 15.89 1.00 -7.05
CA ALA A 146 15.63 0.42 -5.73
C ALA A 146 16.29 -0.96 -5.52
N LEU A 147 16.55 -1.70 -6.61
CA LEU A 147 17.16 -3.03 -6.57
C LEU A 147 18.66 -3.02 -6.90
N ALA A 148 19.26 -1.86 -7.26
CA ALA A 148 20.66 -1.78 -7.73
C ALA A 148 21.64 -2.39 -6.74
N ASP A 149 21.50 -2.10 -5.47
CA ASP A 149 22.36 -2.59 -4.39
C ASP A 149 21.75 -3.78 -3.62
N TYR A 150 20.96 -4.64 -4.32
CA TYR A 150 20.35 -5.79 -3.67
C TYR A 150 21.43 -6.76 -3.19
N PRO A 151 21.58 -6.98 -1.85
CA PRO A 151 22.71 -7.72 -1.31
C PRO A 151 22.62 -9.21 -1.64
N ASP A 152 23.78 -9.86 -1.70
CA ASP A 152 23.82 -11.32 -1.68
C ASP A 152 23.19 -11.86 -0.37
N GLN A 153 22.26 -12.78 -0.51
CA GLN A 153 21.53 -13.38 0.61
C GLN A 153 22.11 -14.75 1.02
N THR A 154 23.27 -15.14 0.48
CA THR A 154 23.88 -16.48 0.71
C THR A 154 24.03 -16.79 2.21
N GLU A 155 24.47 -15.83 3.02
CA GLU A 155 24.59 -16.02 4.48
C GLU A 155 23.23 -16.31 5.14
N LYS A 156 22.19 -15.58 4.75
CA LYS A 156 20.83 -15.79 5.28
C LYS A 156 20.23 -17.12 4.84
N ILE A 157 20.50 -17.53 3.59
CA ILE A 157 20.10 -18.84 3.07
C ILE A 157 20.82 -19.93 3.87
N THR A 158 22.12 -19.82 4.07
CA THR A 158 22.93 -20.77 4.84
C THR A 158 22.44 -20.86 6.28
N ALA A 159 22.18 -19.72 6.94
CA ALA A 159 21.62 -19.70 8.29
C ALA A 159 20.24 -20.37 8.36
N PHE A 160 19.38 -20.13 7.37
CA PHE A 160 18.07 -20.77 7.27
C PHE A 160 18.21 -22.30 7.11
N LEU A 161 19.10 -22.76 6.23
CA LEU A 161 19.36 -24.19 6.02
C LEU A 161 19.87 -24.84 7.31
N LYS A 162 20.89 -24.26 7.96
CA LYS A 162 21.43 -24.75 9.25
C LYS A 162 20.41 -24.82 10.37
N SER A 163 19.38 -23.97 10.33
CA SER A 163 18.30 -23.99 11.32
C SER A 163 17.28 -25.12 11.11
N ARG A 164 17.32 -25.80 9.95
CA ARG A 164 16.34 -26.79 9.53
C ARG A 164 16.90 -28.14 9.13
N LEU A 165 18.18 -28.18 8.84
CA LEU A 165 18.90 -29.36 8.39
C LEU A 165 20.08 -29.65 9.32
N ASP A 166 20.30 -30.91 9.57
CA ASP A 166 21.44 -31.49 10.27
C ASP A 166 22.09 -32.61 9.42
N ALA A 167 23.13 -33.21 9.88
CA ALA A 167 23.88 -34.24 9.16
C ALA A 167 23.05 -35.52 8.84
N ASP A 168 21.97 -35.76 9.60
CA ASP A 168 21.09 -36.92 9.45
C ASP A 168 19.79 -36.57 8.66
N SER A 169 19.69 -35.36 8.11
CA SER A 169 18.53 -34.92 7.38
C SER A 169 18.35 -35.68 6.08
N ASP A 170 17.17 -36.27 5.90
CA ASP A 170 16.83 -37.02 4.69
C ASP A 170 16.53 -36.08 3.49
N GLU A 171 16.52 -36.66 2.28
CA GLU A 171 16.23 -35.96 1.01
C GLU A 171 14.91 -35.17 1.07
N LYS A 172 13.87 -35.72 1.71
CA LYS A 172 12.58 -35.06 1.85
C LYS A 172 12.65 -33.80 2.72
N GLN A 173 13.48 -33.81 3.74
CA GLN A 173 13.71 -32.61 4.59
C GLN A 173 14.48 -31.56 3.81
N VAL A 174 15.53 -31.96 3.07
CA VAL A 174 16.29 -31.04 2.19
C VAL A 174 15.36 -30.43 1.14
N ARG A 175 14.55 -31.22 0.44
CA ARG A 175 13.58 -30.75 -0.57
C ARG A 175 12.61 -29.72 0.04
N ARG A 176 12.05 -29.98 1.23
CA ARG A 176 11.16 -29.03 1.92
C ARG A 176 11.86 -27.71 2.26
N ALA A 177 13.12 -27.74 2.63
CA ALA A 177 13.90 -26.53 2.92
C ALA A 177 14.16 -25.74 1.63
N VAL A 178 14.51 -26.41 0.53
CA VAL A 178 14.67 -25.82 -0.80
C VAL A 178 13.38 -25.14 -1.26
N ASP A 179 12.24 -25.84 -1.21
CA ASP A 179 10.93 -25.30 -1.58
C ASP A 179 10.56 -24.05 -0.76
N ALA A 180 10.91 -24.06 0.53
CA ALA A 180 10.67 -22.91 1.40
C ALA A 180 11.50 -21.69 0.97
N LEU A 181 12.73 -21.89 0.51
CA LEU A 181 13.61 -20.83 -0.01
C LEU A 181 13.16 -20.33 -1.37
N ILE A 182 12.71 -21.23 -2.26
CA ILE A 182 12.12 -20.86 -3.55
C ILE A 182 10.86 -19.99 -3.34
N ARG A 183 9.96 -20.38 -2.43
CA ARG A 183 8.79 -19.55 -2.05
C ARG A 183 9.17 -18.20 -1.45
N ARG A 184 10.36 -18.08 -0.86
CA ARG A 184 10.94 -16.82 -0.41
C ARG A 184 11.56 -16.00 -1.54
N GLY A 185 11.61 -16.55 -2.76
CA GLY A 185 12.09 -15.86 -3.97
C GLY A 185 13.60 -15.92 -4.19
N HIS A 186 14.30 -16.88 -3.56
CA HIS A 186 15.70 -17.16 -3.86
C HIS A 186 15.83 -17.98 -5.15
N SER A 187 16.89 -17.75 -5.91
CA SER A 187 17.17 -18.57 -7.09
C SER A 187 17.69 -19.94 -6.69
N TYR A 188 17.35 -20.96 -7.49
CA TYR A 188 17.87 -22.30 -7.29
C TYR A 188 19.42 -22.34 -7.24
N GLY A 189 20.07 -21.61 -8.13
CA GLY A 189 21.53 -21.53 -8.17
C GLY A 189 22.15 -20.97 -6.89
N THR A 190 21.49 -20.00 -6.21
CA THR A 190 21.98 -19.49 -4.92
C THR A 190 21.74 -20.50 -3.80
N ILE A 191 20.58 -21.18 -3.83
CA ILE A 191 20.24 -22.21 -2.83
C ILE A 191 21.22 -23.39 -2.95
N ARG A 192 21.51 -23.84 -4.19
CA ARG A 192 22.45 -24.95 -4.46
C ARG A 192 23.83 -24.63 -3.91
N ARG A 193 24.39 -23.46 -4.22
CA ARG A 193 25.67 -23.04 -3.67
C ARG A 193 25.74 -23.09 -2.14
N ALA A 194 24.63 -22.73 -1.48
CA ALA A 194 24.55 -22.77 -0.03
C ALA A 194 24.44 -24.21 0.51
N LEU A 195 23.77 -25.12 -0.20
CA LEU A 195 23.70 -26.55 0.13
C LEU A 195 25.05 -27.23 -0.08
N ASP A 196 25.74 -26.98 -1.21
CA ASP A 196 27.06 -27.52 -1.51
C ASP A 196 28.08 -27.10 -0.43
N ALA A 197 27.99 -25.85 0.04
CA ALA A 197 28.83 -25.34 1.13
C ALA A 197 28.55 -26.02 2.49
N LEU A 198 27.40 -26.67 2.64
CA LEU A 198 27.02 -27.46 3.83
C LEU A 198 27.21 -28.97 3.62
N SER A 199 27.80 -29.38 2.50
CA SER A 199 28.05 -30.79 2.14
C SER A 199 26.79 -31.65 1.98
N PHE A 200 25.67 -31.05 1.62
CA PHE A 200 24.47 -31.78 1.18
C PHE A 200 24.58 -32.11 -0.32
N ASP A 201 24.24 -33.36 -0.67
CA ASP A 201 24.17 -33.79 -2.04
C ASP A 201 23.02 -33.07 -2.78
N THR A 202 23.29 -32.53 -3.94
CA THR A 202 22.35 -31.71 -4.73
C THR A 202 22.11 -32.28 -6.13
N GLU A 203 22.66 -33.44 -6.46
CA GLU A 203 22.55 -34.03 -7.82
C GLU A 203 21.13 -34.39 -8.20
N ASP A 204 20.34 -34.87 -7.24
CA ASP A 204 18.94 -35.32 -7.47
C ASP A 204 17.92 -34.19 -7.63
N PHE A 205 18.30 -32.92 -7.43
CA PHE A 205 17.36 -31.80 -7.52
C PHE A 205 17.31 -31.10 -8.89
N GLN A 206 18.02 -31.62 -9.92
CA GLN A 206 18.16 -30.96 -11.22
C GLN A 206 17.03 -31.23 -12.21
N GLU A 207 16.18 -32.22 -12.01
CA GLU A 207 15.23 -32.68 -13.05
C GLU A 207 13.82 -32.08 -13.00
N GLU A 208 13.47 -31.25 -12.02
CA GLU A 208 12.07 -30.79 -11.84
C GLU A 208 11.81 -29.27 -11.86
N PHE A 209 12.80 -28.41 -12.25
CA PHE A 209 12.59 -26.95 -12.24
C PHE A 209 13.02 -26.25 -13.53
#